data_1fe4d100d9b3185c03d4d2bc2176c209
#
_entry.id   1fe4d100d9b3185c03d4d2bc2176c209
#
_cell.length_a   1.000
_cell.length_b   1.000
_cell.length_c   1.000
_cell.angle_alpha   90.00
_cell.angle_beta   90.00
_cell.angle_gamma   90.00
#
_symmetry.space_group_name_H-M   'P 1'
#
loop_
_entity.id
_entity.type
_entity.pdbx_description
1 polymer ?
#
loop_
_entity_poly.entity_id
_entity_poly.type
_entity_poly.pdbx_seq_one_letter_code
_entity_poly.pdbx_strand_id
1 'polypeptide(L)'
;MGIKLIRSSPYYAQANGQAEASNQSLIKLIKRKIKEHPKRWHEVLSEALWAYRMSCHGAIKTSPYQLVYGQEAVLPWEITAGSRRVTFQNDLTTEEYATLMSDSVEDLTELRLWSLEKIKENKAKVARAYNKKVRPKEFQVGDLVWEAVLPLGTKDPKFGKWSPNWHGPYRVDQVLKGNAYMLELLDGVKFPVAVNGQHLKKYYPSMWEDGQ
;
A
#
# COMPACT_ATOMS: atom_id res chain seq x y z
N MET A 1 5.68 19.78 14.09
CA MET A 1 5.00 18.50 13.81
C MET A 1 5.92 17.33 14.19
N GLY A 2 5.46 16.43 15.07
CA GLY A 2 6.22 15.25 15.50
C GLY A 2 6.09 14.09 14.49
N ILE A 3 6.72 14.21 13.31
CA ILE A 3 6.69 13.15 12.30
C ILE A 3 7.71 12.08 12.67
N LYS A 4 7.22 10.85 12.90
CA LYS A 4 8.07 9.69 13.20
C LYS A 4 8.33 8.90 11.92
N LEU A 5 9.61 8.75 11.56
CA LEU A 5 10.01 7.89 10.46
C LEU A 5 9.99 6.42 10.91
N ILE A 6 9.17 5.60 10.26
CA ILE A 6 9.11 4.16 10.50
C ILE A 6 9.60 3.46 9.23
N ARG A 7 10.57 2.55 9.37
CA ARG A 7 11.06 1.74 8.26
C ARG A 7 10.21 0.48 8.14
N SER A 8 9.80 0.14 6.92
CA SER A 8 9.19 -1.15 6.60
C SER A 8 10.22 -2.08 5.95
N SER A 9 10.11 -3.38 6.21
CA SER A 9 10.93 -4.37 5.52
C SER A 9 10.25 -4.86 4.24
N PRO A 10 11.00 -5.33 3.23
CA PRO A 10 10.43 -5.96 2.03
C PRO A 10 9.51 -7.15 2.35
N TYR A 11 9.75 -7.81 3.47
CA TYR A 11 8.99 -8.97 3.93
C TYR A 11 7.66 -8.63 4.61
N TYR A 12 7.47 -7.34 4.98
CA TYR A 12 6.22 -6.85 5.55
C TYR A 12 5.67 -5.69 4.71
N ALA A 13 5.40 -5.97 3.44
CA ALA A 13 4.87 -5.00 2.48
C ALA A 13 3.55 -4.35 2.92
N GLN A 14 2.76 -5.02 3.76
CA GLN A 14 1.49 -4.50 4.30
C GLN A 14 1.67 -3.20 5.08
N ALA A 15 2.82 -2.98 5.73
CA ALA A 15 3.12 -1.73 6.44
C ALA A 15 3.22 -0.52 5.49
N ASN A 16 3.56 -0.74 4.22
CA ASN A 16 3.73 0.27 3.19
C ASN A 16 2.56 0.35 2.19
N GLY A 17 1.54 -0.51 2.34
CA GLY A 17 0.46 -0.66 1.36
C GLY A 17 -0.32 0.64 1.09
N GLN A 18 -0.37 1.56 2.05
CA GLN A 18 -1.04 2.85 1.87
C GLN A 18 -0.24 3.80 0.97
N ALA A 19 1.09 3.84 1.14
CA ALA A 19 1.99 4.60 0.27
C ALA A 19 2.00 4.01 -1.15
N GLU A 20 2.02 2.69 -1.29
CA GLU A 20 1.94 2.01 -2.59
C GLU A 20 0.64 2.33 -3.33
N ALA A 21 -0.51 2.29 -2.66
CA ALA A 21 -1.80 2.64 -3.24
C ALA A 21 -1.86 4.10 -3.70
N SER A 22 -1.31 5.02 -2.91
CA SER A 22 -1.20 6.44 -3.26
C SER A 22 -0.29 6.64 -4.47
N ASN A 23 0.87 6.00 -4.48
CA ASN A 23 1.81 6.06 -5.60
C ASN A 23 1.20 5.49 -6.89
N GLN A 24 0.47 4.38 -6.82
CA GLN A 24 -0.24 3.83 -7.98
C GLN A 24 -1.26 4.82 -8.56
N SER A 25 -1.98 5.54 -7.72
CA SER A 25 -2.94 6.56 -8.15
C SER A 25 -2.24 7.73 -8.83
N LEU A 26 -1.15 8.25 -8.25
CA LEU A 26 -0.31 9.28 -8.85
C LEU A 26 0.29 8.85 -10.20
N ILE A 27 0.83 7.64 -10.26
CA ILE A 27 1.39 7.08 -11.50
C ILE A 27 0.31 7.02 -12.61
N LYS A 28 -0.94 6.65 -12.27
CA LYS A 28 -2.03 6.64 -13.24
C LYS A 28 -2.34 8.04 -13.77
N LEU A 29 -2.35 9.06 -12.91
CA LEU A 29 -2.56 10.46 -13.30
C LEU A 29 -1.43 10.95 -14.22
N ILE A 30 -0.19 10.69 -13.84
CA ILE A 30 0.99 11.05 -14.63
C ILE A 30 0.93 10.36 -16.01
N LYS A 31 0.72 9.05 -16.05
CA LYS A 31 0.63 8.26 -17.29
C LYS A 31 -0.42 8.80 -18.27
N ARG A 32 -1.56 9.29 -17.77
CA ARG A 32 -2.59 9.91 -18.62
C ARG A 32 -2.09 11.20 -19.31
N LYS A 33 -1.33 12.00 -18.57
CA LYS A 33 -0.81 13.31 -19.07
C LYS A 33 0.36 13.14 -20.03
N ILE A 34 1.26 12.20 -19.78
CA ILE A 34 2.51 12.02 -20.54
C ILE A 34 2.42 10.97 -21.65
N LYS A 35 1.20 10.56 -22.04
CA LYS A 35 0.98 9.49 -23.02
C LYS A 35 1.84 9.63 -24.29
N GLU A 36 2.02 10.85 -24.78
CA GLU A 36 2.79 11.16 -25.98
C GLU A 36 4.29 11.39 -25.68
N HIS A 37 4.63 11.84 -24.46
CA HIS A 37 6.00 12.18 -24.07
C HIS A 37 6.39 11.57 -22.72
N PRO A 38 6.63 10.24 -22.64
CA PRO A 38 6.86 9.53 -21.37
C PRO A 38 8.05 10.02 -20.55
N LYS A 39 9.08 10.59 -21.20
CA LYS A 39 10.28 11.12 -20.53
C LYS A 39 10.03 12.45 -19.78
N ARG A 40 8.93 13.14 -20.05
CA ARG A 40 8.59 14.45 -19.47
C ARG A 40 7.70 14.35 -18.22
N TRP A 41 7.70 13.22 -17.54
CA TRP A 41 6.88 12.98 -16.34
C TRP A 41 7.11 14.01 -15.22
N HIS A 42 8.32 14.51 -15.08
CA HIS A 42 8.70 15.49 -14.06
C HIS A 42 8.01 16.84 -14.25
N GLU A 43 7.72 17.23 -15.48
CA GLU A 43 7.04 18.50 -15.78
C GLU A 43 5.58 18.50 -15.31
N VAL A 44 4.92 17.35 -15.30
CA VAL A 44 3.51 17.21 -14.91
C VAL A 44 3.33 16.73 -13.47
N LEU A 45 4.43 16.48 -12.75
CA LEU A 45 4.36 15.92 -11.39
C LEU A 45 3.62 16.85 -10.42
N SER A 46 3.89 18.16 -10.47
CA SER A 46 3.24 19.14 -9.60
C SER A 46 1.73 19.22 -9.85
N GLU A 47 1.28 19.18 -11.11
CA GLU A 47 -0.13 19.14 -11.47
C GLU A 47 -0.80 17.84 -11.01
N ALA A 48 -0.13 16.70 -11.19
CA ALA A 48 -0.64 15.41 -10.76
C ALA A 48 -0.78 15.31 -9.23
N LEU A 49 0.19 15.85 -8.50
CA LEU A 49 0.13 15.95 -7.03
C LEU A 49 -1.00 16.86 -6.58
N TRP A 50 -1.16 18.00 -7.24
CA TRP A 50 -2.24 18.93 -6.94
C TRP A 50 -3.60 18.30 -7.21
N ALA A 51 -3.81 17.71 -8.37
CA ALA A 51 -5.04 16.99 -8.72
C ALA A 51 -5.34 15.85 -7.74
N TYR A 52 -4.31 15.10 -7.31
CA TYR A 52 -4.46 14.04 -6.30
C TYR A 52 -4.94 14.59 -4.96
N ARG A 53 -4.36 15.70 -4.49
CA ARG A 53 -4.74 16.33 -3.20
C ARG A 53 -6.15 16.91 -3.21
N MET A 54 -6.62 17.34 -4.37
CA MET A 54 -7.93 17.96 -4.58
C MET A 54 -9.04 16.94 -4.84
N SER A 55 -8.69 15.75 -5.32
CA SER A 55 -9.68 14.72 -5.67
C SER A 55 -10.29 14.10 -4.43
N CYS A 56 -11.61 13.88 -4.47
CA CYS A 56 -12.29 13.07 -3.48
C CYS A 56 -11.84 11.61 -3.61
N HIS A 57 -11.29 11.05 -2.53
CA HIS A 57 -10.85 9.66 -2.48
C HIS A 57 -11.98 8.77 -1.98
N GLY A 58 -12.27 7.69 -2.71
CA GLY A 58 -13.38 6.79 -2.41
C GLY A 58 -13.34 6.16 -1.02
N ALA A 59 -12.15 5.98 -0.44
CA ALA A 59 -11.96 5.42 0.90
C ALA A 59 -12.29 6.42 2.01
N ILE A 60 -11.92 7.70 1.83
CA ILE A 60 -12.08 8.76 2.83
C ILE A 60 -13.31 9.65 2.59
N LYS A 61 -13.93 9.51 1.41
CA LYS A 61 -15.13 10.27 0.99
C LYS A 61 -14.97 11.79 0.96
N THR A 62 -13.75 12.28 1.02
CA THR A 62 -13.38 13.69 0.95
C THR A 62 -12.03 13.85 0.27
N SER A 63 -11.56 15.07 0.06
CA SER A 63 -10.24 15.33 -0.48
C SER A 63 -9.19 15.42 0.62
N PRO A 64 -7.93 15.00 0.35
CA PRO A 64 -6.83 15.23 1.28
C PRO A 64 -6.63 16.70 1.63
N TYR A 65 -6.90 17.61 0.70
CA TYR A 65 -6.82 19.04 0.92
C TYR A 65 -7.81 19.50 2.00
N GLN A 66 -9.07 19.07 1.89
CA GLN A 66 -10.12 19.42 2.87
C GLN A 66 -9.77 18.89 4.27
N LEU A 67 -9.15 17.69 4.39
CA LEU A 67 -8.71 17.14 5.67
C LEU A 67 -7.55 17.92 6.33
N VAL A 68 -6.86 18.74 5.56
CA VAL A 68 -5.75 19.58 6.07
C VAL A 68 -6.25 20.98 6.43
N TYR A 69 -7.04 21.58 5.54
CA TYR A 69 -7.40 23.02 5.60
C TYR A 69 -8.85 23.28 6.04
N GLY A 70 -9.67 22.24 6.25
CA GLY A 70 -11.08 22.37 6.65
C GLY A 70 -12.04 22.71 5.52
N GLN A 71 -11.54 23.14 4.37
CA GLN A 71 -12.35 23.56 3.22
C GLN A 71 -11.78 23.00 1.92
N GLU A 72 -12.61 23.00 0.89
CA GLU A 72 -12.18 22.63 -0.46
C GLU A 72 -11.35 23.76 -1.07
N ALA A 73 -10.31 23.39 -1.82
CA ALA A 73 -9.53 24.39 -2.54
C ALA A 73 -10.30 25.02 -3.69
N VAL A 74 -10.01 26.27 -3.96
CA VAL A 74 -10.52 26.98 -5.11
C VAL A 74 -9.77 26.54 -6.36
N LEU A 75 -10.52 26.11 -7.39
CA LEU A 75 -9.92 25.69 -8.65
C LEU A 75 -9.59 26.90 -9.53
N PRO A 76 -8.51 26.85 -10.33
CA PRO A 76 -8.14 27.97 -11.21
C PRO A 76 -9.27 28.45 -12.12
N TRP A 77 -10.08 27.53 -12.65
CA TRP A 77 -11.20 27.89 -13.51
C TRP A 77 -12.34 28.58 -12.76
N GLU A 78 -12.53 28.29 -11.46
CA GLU A 78 -13.55 28.98 -10.63
C GLU A 78 -13.21 30.45 -10.46
N ILE A 79 -11.91 30.78 -10.37
CA ILE A 79 -11.43 32.17 -10.33
C ILE A 79 -11.75 32.86 -11.67
N THR A 80 -11.44 32.17 -12.78
CA THR A 80 -11.68 32.71 -14.13
C THR A 80 -13.17 32.88 -14.44
N ALA A 81 -14.01 31.94 -13.99
CA ALA A 81 -15.45 31.95 -14.21
C ALA A 81 -16.23 32.83 -13.21
N GLY A 82 -15.55 33.37 -12.18
CA GLY A 82 -16.21 34.15 -11.12
C GLY A 82 -17.26 33.34 -10.38
N SER A 83 -16.89 32.15 -9.89
CA SER A 83 -17.83 31.27 -9.18
C SER A 83 -18.43 31.98 -7.96
N ARG A 84 -19.67 31.62 -7.58
CA ARG A 84 -20.35 32.18 -6.40
C ARG A 84 -19.48 32.10 -5.14
N ARG A 85 -18.72 31.01 -4.97
CA ARG A 85 -17.84 30.81 -3.83
C ARG A 85 -16.70 31.83 -3.81
N VAL A 86 -16.08 32.07 -4.97
CA VAL A 86 -14.99 33.05 -5.11
C VAL A 86 -15.53 34.48 -4.89
N THR A 87 -16.67 34.81 -5.50
CA THR A 87 -17.30 36.14 -5.32
C THR A 87 -17.60 36.37 -3.82
N PHE A 88 -18.24 35.40 -3.17
CA PHE A 88 -18.54 35.49 -1.74
C PHE A 88 -17.31 35.68 -0.86
N GLN A 89 -16.22 34.95 -1.13
CA GLN A 89 -14.95 35.13 -0.39
C GLN A 89 -14.31 36.50 -0.59
N ASN A 90 -14.44 37.07 -1.80
CA ASN A 90 -13.91 38.40 -2.08
C ASN A 90 -14.70 39.53 -1.42
N ASP A 91 -15.98 39.30 -1.12
CA ASP A 91 -16.86 40.27 -0.48
C ASP A 91 -16.72 40.29 1.06
N LEU A 92 -16.01 39.27 1.64
CA LEU A 92 -15.80 39.20 3.08
C LEU A 92 -14.74 40.19 3.57
N THR A 93 -14.99 40.77 4.73
CA THR A 93 -13.93 41.48 5.46
C THR A 93 -12.91 40.49 6.03
N THR A 94 -11.73 40.99 6.39
CA THR A 94 -10.66 40.18 6.97
C THR A 94 -11.11 39.46 8.26
N GLU A 95 -11.95 40.12 9.06
CA GLU A 95 -12.47 39.57 10.33
C GLU A 95 -13.49 38.46 10.09
N GLU A 96 -14.43 38.67 9.16
CA GLU A 96 -15.41 37.66 8.75
C GLU A 96 -14.72 36.43 8.15
N TYR A 97 -13.72 36.63 7.30
CA TYR A 97 -12.93 35.55 6.74
C TYR A 97 -12.19 34.76 7.82
N ALA A 98 -11.56 35.44 8.79
CA ALA A 98 -10.88 34.79 9.89
C ALA A 98 -11.83 33.95 10.76
N THR A 99 -13.04 34.44 11.02
CA THR A 99 -14.08 33.70 11.75
C THR A 99 -14.49 32.45 11.01
N LEU A 100 -14.83 32.54 9.73
CA LEU A 100 -15.19 31.38 8.92
C LEU A 100 -14.06 30.34 8.82
N MET A 101 -12.82 30.79 8.78
CA MET A 101 -11.66 29.89 8.79
C MET A 101 -11.53 29.17 10.13
N SER A 102 -11.76 29.87 11.26
CA SER A 102 -11.76 29.29 12.59
C SER A 102 -12.82 28.20 12.74
N ASP A 103 -14.06 28.49 12.34
CA ASP A 103 -15.17 27.54 12.36
C ASP A 103 -14.86 26.30 11.50
N SER A 104 -14.31 26.50 10.31
CA SER A 104 -13.90 25.42 9.42
C SER A 104 -12.82 24.51 10.03
N VAL A 105 -11.93 25.05 10.87
CA VAL A 105 -10.90 24.29 11.58
C VAL A 105 -11.48 23.53 12.78
N GLU A 106 -12.49 24.07 13.45
CA GLU A 106 -13.20 23.35 14.52
C GLU A 106 -13.92 22.12 13.97
N ASP A 107 -14.69 22.27 12.90
CA ASP A 107 -15.40 21.16 12.22
C ASP A 107 -14.45 20.12 11.63
N LEU A 108 -13.20 20.49 11.39
CA LEU A 108 -12.18 19.62 10.81
C LEU A 108 -11.91 18.37 11.65
N THR A 109 -12.04 18.46 12.97
CA THR A 109 -11.82 17.33 13.86
C THR A 109 -12.87 16.24 13.65
N GLU A 110 -14.14 16.62 13.53
CA GLU A 110 -15.23 15.68 13.25
C GLU A 110 -15.09 15.06 11.87
N LEU A 111 -14.76 15.86 10.86
CA LEU A 111 -14.52 15.38 9.51
C LEU A 111 -13.37 14.36 9.44
N ARG A 112 -12.28 14.59 10.19
CA ARG A 112 -11.17 13.66 10.31
C ARG A 112 -11.56 12.34 10.97
N LEU A 113 -12.32 12.39 12.05
CA LEU A 113 -12.83 11.19 12.74
C LEU A 113 -13.76 10.40 11.83
N TRP A 114 -14.71 11.05 11.19
CA TRP A 114 -15.61 10.42 10.23
C TRP A 114 -14.85 9.77 9.07
N SER A 115 -13.88 10.46 8.48
CA SER A 115 -13.04 9.92 7.41
C SER A 115 -12.24 8.71 7.86
N LEU A 116 -11.72 8.72 9.10
CA LEU A 116 -11.02 7.58 9.70
C LEU A 116 -11.93 6.35 9.85
N GLU A 117 -13.18 6.55 10.25
CA GLU A 117 -14.17 5.45 10.28
C GLU A 117 -14.41 4.87 8.90
N LYS A 118 -14.58 5.73 7.88
CA LYS A 118 -14.75 5.27 6.48
C LYS A 118 -13.55 4.47 5.98
N ILE A 119 -12.34 4.86 6.34
CA ILE A 119 -11.12 4.08 6.05
C ILE A 119 -11.19 2.70 6.72
N LYS A 120 -11.57 2.64 8.01
CA LYS A 120 -11.68 1.37 8.75
C LYS A 120 -12.72 0.44 8.12
N GLU A 121 -13.91 0.96 7.82
CA GLU A 121 -14.97 0.22 7.14
C GLU A 121 -14.51 -0.34 5.79
N ASN A 122 -13.85 0.49 4.97
CA ASN A 122 -13.37 0.09 3.65
C ASN A 122 -12.27 -0.98 3.76
N LYS A 123 -11.31 -0.81 4.68
CA LYS A 123 -10.28 -1.82 4.95
C LYS A 123 -10.88 -3.15 5.38
N ALA A 124 -11.90 -3.12 6.26
CA ALA A 124 -12.60 -4.33 6.68
C ALA A 124 -13.35 -5.03 5.54
N LYS A 125 -13.98 -4.27 4.62
CA LYS A 125 -14.61 -4.81 3.41
C LYS A 125 -13.59 -5.48 2.49
N VAL A 126 -12.48 -4.81 2.22
CA VAL A 126 -11.40 -5.33 1.37
C VAL A 126 -10.77 -6.59 1.98
N ALA A 127 -10.47 -6.57 3.29
CA ALA A 127 -9.93 -7.73 3.99
C ALA A 127 -10.89 -8.93 3.92
N ARG A 128 -12.19 -8.73 4.14
CA ARG A 128 -13.20 -9.80 4.02
C ARG A 128 -13.26 -10.36 2.59
N ALA A 129 -13.23 -9.51 1.58
CA ALA A 129 -13.25 -9.93 0.18
C ALA A 129 -11.98 -10.69 -0.21
N TYR A 130 -10.83 -10.27 0.30
CA TYR A 130 -9.54 -10.96 0.10
C TYR A 130 -9.54 -12.33 0.79
N ASN A 131 -9.91 -12.38 2.08
CA ASN A 131 -9.89 -13.60 2.87
C ASN A 131 -10.82 -14.70 2.33
N LYS A 132 -11.93 -14.34 1.66
CA LYS A 132 -12.78 -15.31 0.95
C LYS A 132 -12.05 -16.10 -0.14
N LYS A 133 -11.01 -15.52 -0.74
CA LYS A 133 -10.24 -16.11 -1.85
C LYS A 133 -8.96 -16.78 -1.39
N VAL A 134 -8.50 -16.45 -0.18
CA VAL A 134 -7.25 -17.01 0.37
C VAL A 134 -7.53 -18.41 0.89
N ARG A 135 -6.79 -19.39 0.38
CA ARG A 135 -6.69 -20.72 1.00
C ARG A 135 -5.56 -20.64 2.00
N PRO A 136 -5.84 -20.74 3.32
CA PRO A 136 -4.77 -20.73 4.32
C PRO A 136 -3.86 -21.93 4.07
N LYS A 137 -2.57 -21.68 4.04
CA LYS A 137 -1.55 -22.72 4.11
C LYS A 137 -1.02 -22.67 5.52
N GLU A 138 -1.13 -23.78 6.23
CA GLU A 138 -0.64 -23.90 7.59
C GLU A 138 0.48 -24.91 7.62
N PHE A 139 1.61 -24.50 8.18
CA PHE A 139 2.76 -25.37 8.42
C PHE A 139 3.04 -25.38 9.91
N GLN A 140 3.47 -26.52 10.42
CA GLN A 140 3.85 -26.71 11.81
C GLN A 140 5.37 -26.71 11.95
N VAL A 141 5.86 -26.45 13.16
CA VAL A 141 7.28 -26.59 13.49
C VAL A 141 7.73 -28.03 13.17
N GLY A 142 8.84 -28.17 12.46
CA GLY A 142 9.34 -29.46 11.98
C GLY A 142 8.87 -29.88 10.59
N ASP A 143 7.84 -29.23 10.02
CA ASP A 143 7.43 -29.51 8.63
C ASP A 143 8.55 -29.20 7.65
N LEU A 144 8.72 -30.08 6.65
CA LEU A 144 9.61 -29.83 5.53
C LEU A 144 8.88 -29.05 4.43
N VAL A 145 9.51 -28.01 3.91
CA VAL A 145 8.91 -27.11 2.93
C VAL A 145 9.88 -26.74 1.81
N TRP A 146 9.32 -26.51 0.64
CA TRP A 146 9.97 -25.82 -0.46
C TRP A 146 9.70 -24.31 -0.36
N GLU A 147 10.70 -23.50 -0.66
CA GLU A 147 10.58 -22.06 -0.80
C GLU A 147 10.60 -21.64 -2.27
N ALA A 148 9.69 -20.78 -2.68
CA ALA A 148 9.64 -20.27 -4.05
C ALA A 148 10.81 -19.31 -4.33
N VAL A 149 11.49 -19.49 -5.45
CA VAL A 149 12.52 -18.56 -5.94
C VAL A 149 11.86 -17.23 -6.33
N LEU A 150 12.29 -16.12 -5.73
CA LEU A 150 11.75 -14.79 -5.97
C LEU A 150 12.74 -13.90 -6.71
N PRO A 151 12.24 -13.02 -7.61
CA PRO A 151 10.85 -12.88 -8.05
C PRO A 151 10.34 -14.09 -8.85
N LEU A 152 9.06 -14.39 -8.74
CA LEU A 152 8.46 -15.51 -9.46
C LEU A 152 8.72 -15.40 -10.97
N GLY A 153 9.16 -16.51 -11.57
CA GLY A 153 9.51 -16.55 -12.99
C GLY A 153 10.92 -16.08 -13.32
N THR A 154 11.74 -15.75 -12.31
CA THR A 154 13.17 -15.50 -12.49
C THR A 154 13.86 -16.74 -13.04
N LYS A 155 14.64 -16.55 -14.09
CA LYS A 155 15.45 -17.63 -14.68
C LYS A 155 16.92 -17.38 -14.36
N ASP A 156 17.59 -18.38 -13.86
CA ASP A 156 19.01 -18.37 -13.69
C ASP A 156 19.67 -18.34 -15.09
N PRO A 157 20.59 -17.38 -15.36
CA PRO A 157 21.27 -17.29 -16.65
C PRO A 157 21.98 -18.61 -17.06
N LYS A 158 22.44 -19.38 -16.07
CA LYS A 158 23.16 -20.64 -16.28
C LYS A 158 22.23 -21.78 -16.73
N PHE A 159 21.01 -21.85 -16.18
CA PHE A 159 20.06 -22.94 -16.43
C PHE A 159 18.94 -22.56 -17.40
N GLY A 160 18.73 -21.27 -17.69
CA GLY A 160 17.71 -20.80 -18.62
C GLY A 160 16.30 -21.31 -18.28
N LYS A 161 15.66 -22.05 -19.20
CA LYS A 161 14.34 -22.63 -19.01
C LYS A 161 14.28 -23.76 -17.96
N TRP A 162 15.43 -24.32 -17.59
CA TRP A 162 15.57 -25.38 -16.60
C TRP A 162 15.84 -24.85 -15.19
N SER A 163 15.80 -23.54 -14.99
CA SER A 163 15.98 -22.94 -13.68
C SER A 163 14.99 -23.50 -12.67
N PRO A 164 15.46 -23.87 -11.46
CA PRO A 164 14.56 -24.34 -10.41
C PRO A 164 13.62 -23.19 -9.97
N ASN A 165 12.36 -23.50 -9.78
CA ASN A 165 11.39 -22.55 -9.25
C ASN A 165 11.27 -22.59 -7.72
N TRP A 166 11.92 -23.56 -7.10
CA TRP A 166 11.84 -23.87 -5.70
C TRP A 166 13.21 -24.18 -5.14
N HIS A 167 13.48 -23.71 -3.93
CA HIS A 167 14.66 -24.03 -3.13
C HIS A 167 14.29 -24.89 -1.93
N GLY A 168 15.21 -25.69 -1.45
CA GLY A 168 15.02 -26.53 -0.26
C GLY A 168 15.35 -27.99 -0.51
N PRO A 169 14.81 -28.96 0.27
CA PRO A 169 13.83 -28.72 1.36
C PRO A 169 14.44 -28.00 2.57
N TYR A 170 13.62 -27.17 3.20
CA TYR A 170 13.93 -26.49 4.46
C TYR A 170 13.00 -27.01 5.56
N ARG A 171 13.42 -26.91 6.83
CA ARG A 171 12.57 -27.24 7.97
C ARG A 171 11.98 -25.95 8.55
N VAL A 172 10.72 -26.00 8.97
CA VAL A 172 10.09 -24.90 9.73
C VAL A 172 10.63 -24.93 11.16
N ASP A 173 11.37 -23.89 11.54
CA ASP A 173 11.89 -23.70 12.90
C ASP A 173 10.84 -23.04 13.80
N GLN A 174 10.16 -22.00 13.31
CA GLN A 174 9.20 -21.25 14.11
C GLN A 174 8.03 -20.72 13.27
N VAL A 175 6.83 -20.74 13.87
CA VAL A 175 5.62 -20.15 13.28
C VAL A 175 5.39 -18.78 13.90
N LEU A 176 5.30 -17.76 13.05
CA LEU A 176 5.07 -16.38 13.45
C LEU A 176 3.64 -15.92 13.10
N LYS A 177 3.19 -14.82 13.71
CA LYS A 177 1.89 -14.22 13.37
C LYS A 177 1.85 -13.74 11.91
N GLY A 178 0.68 -13.84 11.27
CA GLY A 178 0.49 -13.32 9.91
C GLY A 178 0.96 -14.26 8.81
N ASN A 179 0.96 -15.57 9.04
CA ASN A 179 1.37 -16.59 8.07
C ASN A 179 2.84 -16.45 7.65
N ALA A 180 3.71 -16.13 8.62
CA ALA A 180 5.15 -16.03 8.45
C ALA A 180 5.84 -17.15 9.21
N TYR A 181 6.94 -17.66 8.65
CA TYR A 181 7.67 -18.82 9.15
C TYR A 181 9.16 -18.54 9.15
N MET A 182 9.83 -18.91 10.25
CA MET A 182 11.29 -19.01 10.27
C MET A 182 11.68 -20.39 9.77
N LEU A 183 12.67 -20.41 8.89
CA LEU A 183 13.16 -21.63 8.28
C LEU A 183 14.58 -21.93 8.75
N GLU A 184 14.95 -23.22 8.72
CA GLU A 184 16.30 -23.69 8.93
C GLU A 184 16.70 -24.70 7.85
N LEU A 185 17.97 -24.78 7.56
CA LEU A 185 18.55 -25.84 6.75
C LEU A 185 18.45 -27.19 7.51
N LEU A 186 18.54 -28.30 6.81
CA LEU A 186 18.50 -29.63 7.40
C LEU A 186 19.68 -29.89 8.36
N ASP A 187 20.77 -29.17 8.23
CA ASP A 187 21.95 -29.17 9.11
C ASP A 187 21.77 -28.28 10.36
N GLY A 188 20.60 -27.62 10.52
CA GLY A 188 20.27 -26.79 11.67
C GLY A 188 20.67 -25.32 11.57
N VAL A 189 21.20 -24.86 10.44
CA VAL A 189 21.49 -23.44 10.23
C VAL A 189 20.20 -22.67 10.01
N LYS A 190 19.92 -21.70 10.88
CA LYS A 190 18.69 -20.90 10.85
C LYS A 190 18.82 -19.71 9.88
N PHE A 191 17.76 -19.46 9.13
CA PHE A 191 17.67 -18.26 8.32
C PHE A 191 17.36 -17.03 9.17
N PRO A 192 18.00 -15.88 8.90
CA PRO A 192 17.77 -14.65 9.68
C PRO A 192 16.45 -13.94 9.35
N VAL A 193 15.72 -14.42 8.36
CA VAL A 193 14.58 -13.72 7.78
C VAL A 193 13.36 -14.65 7.68
N ALA A 194 12.21 -14.15 8.14
CA ALA A 194 10.96 -14.88 8.03
C ALA A 194 10.43 -14.91 6.60
N VAL A 195 9.91 -16.04 6.17
CA VAL A 195 9.30 -16.27 4.85
C VAL A 195 7.77 -16.33 4.98
N ASN A 196 7.04 -15.68 4.07
CA ASN A 196 5.58 -15.76 4.07
C ASN A 196 5.13 -17.12 3.52
N GLY A 197 4.16 -17.75 4.18
CA GLY A 197 3.62 -19.06 3.82
C GLY A 197 3.04 -19.15 2.40
N GLN A 198 2.68 -18.01 1.77
CA GLN A 198 2.28 -18.02 0.35
C GLN A 198 3.40 -18.52 -0.57
N HIS A 199 4.66 -18.29 -0.19
CA HIS A 199 5.86 -18.70 -0.93
C HIS A 199 6.37 -20.07 -0.53
N LEU A 200 5.70 -20.75 0.39
CA LEU A 200 6.06 -22.08 0.86
C LEU A 200 5.15 -23.15 0.26
N LYS A 201 5.68 -24.33 0.07
CA LYS A 201 4.94 -25.54 -0.35
C LYS A 201 5.45 -26.72 0.49
N LYS A 202 4.55 -27.56 1.00
CA LYS A 202 4.94 -28.74 1.77
C LYS A 202 5.80 -29.68 0.93
N TYR A 203 6.92 -30.10 1.48
CA TYR A 203 7.78 -31.13 0.92
C TYR A 203 7.36 -32.49 1.47
N TYR A 204 7.27 -33.47 0.62
CA TYR A 204 7.05 -34.85 0.97
C TYR A 204 8.26 -35.66 0.48
N PRO A 205 9.07 -36.24 1.38
CA PRO A 205 10.16 -37.13 0.96
C PRO A 205 9.58 -38.27 0.13
N SER A 206 10.25 -38.63 -0.94
CA SER A 206 9.88 -39.81 -1.71
C SER A 206 10.24 -41.06 -0.93
N MET A 207 9.37 -42.07 -0.95
CA MET A 207 9.62 -43.33 -0.26
C MET A 207 10.89 -44.09 -0.71
N TRP A 208 11.58 -43.57 -1.72
CA TRP A 208 12.80 -44.16 -2.29
C TRP A 208 14.10 -43.57 -1.69
N GLU A 209 14.00 -42.54 -0.83
CA GLU A 209 15.16 -41.89 -0.21
C GLU A 209 15.57 -42.51 1.14
N ASP A 210 14.77 -43.43 1.70
CA ASP A 210 15.02 -44.06 3.00
C ASP A 210 15.94 -45.31 2.91
N GLY A 211 16.70 -45.47 1.84
CA GLY A 211 17.50 -46.66 1.57
C GLY A 211 18.99 -46.43 1.30
N GLN A 212 19.69 -45.54 2.07
CA GLN A 212 21.16 -45.58 2.16
C GLN A 212 21.64 -45.19 3.53
#